data_7e471251bac2e549e2d2fd5734e4b15e
#
_entry.id   7e471251bac2e549e2d2fd5734e4b15e
#
_cell.length_a   1.000
_cell.length_b   1.000
_cell.length_c   1.000
_cell.angle_alpha   90.00
_cell.angle_beta   90.00
_cell.angle_gamma   90.00
#
_symmetry.space_group_name_H-M   'P 1'
#
loop_
_entity.id
_entity.type
_entity.pdbx_description
1 polymer ?
#
loop_
_entity_poly.entity_id
_entity_poly.type
_entity_poly.pdbx_seq_one_letter_code
_entity_poly.pdbx_strand_id
1 'polypeptide(L)'
;MLKNLRVTTSKYIDETSRISFKFNGKAYFGYKGDTLASALLANDVHLVGRSFKYHRPRGIMTSGSEEPNAIVQVNNNTALTEPNVRATELEIYHGLEASSQNCWPSVNFDIGGINNFLSPLLPAGFYYKTFMWPANFWEKYEYVIRHSAGLGKSPTEPDPDIYDHKYIHCDVL
;
A
#
# COMPACT_ATOMS: atom_id res chain seq x y z
N MET A 1 8.57 -8.33 22.65
CA MET A 1 8.20 -9.63 22.07
C MET A 1 7.01 -9.37 21.16
N LEU A 2 7.11 -9.62 19.85
CA LEU A 2 5.98 -9.44 18.93
C LEU A 2 4.93 -10.50 19.29
N LYS A 3 3.69 -10.07 19.49
CA LYS A 3 2.58 -10.94 19.84
C LYS A 3 2.15 -11.70 18.58
N ASN A 4 2.23 -13.00 18.58
CA ASN A 4 1.74 -13.80 17.47
C ASN A 4 0.22 -14.00 17.63
N LEU A 5 -0.56 -13.39 16.73
CA LEU A 5 -2.02 -13.48 16.72
C LEU A 5 -2.54 -14.50 15.69
N ARG A 6 -1.68 -15.37 15.19
CA ARG A 6 -2.05 -16.36 14.19
C ARG A 6 -3.00 -17.42 14.74
N VAL A 7 -4.03 -17.74 13.98
CA VAL A 7 -4.90 -18.89 14.21
C VAL A 7 -4.28 -20.11 13.54
N THR A 8 -4.07 -21.17 14.31
CA THR A 8 -3.21 -22.35 14.02
C THR A 8 -3.86 -23.40 13.10
N THR A 9 -4.62 -23.06 12.10
CA THR A 9 -5.26 -24.11 11.27
C THR A 9 -5.50 -23.67 9.83
N SER A 10 -4.57 -22.95 9.24
CA SER A 10 -4.71 -22.64 7.82
C SER A 10 -4.18 -23.79 6.96
N LYS A 11 -5.05 -24.34 6.12
CA LYS A 11 -4.70 -25.37 5.15
C LYS A 11 -3.74 -24.88 4.04
N TYR A 12 -3.65 -23.57 3.86
CA TYR A 12 -2.92 -22.93 2.76
C TYR A 12 -1.59 -22.31 3.18
N ILE A 13 -1.28 -22.30 4.48
CA ILE A 13 -0.06 -21.68 5.02
C ILE A 13 0.86 -22.79 5.52
N ASP A 14 2.08 -22.83 4.97
CA ASP A 14 3.12 -23.76 5.40
C ASP A 14 3.90 -23.18 6.58
N GLU A 15 3.51 -23.51 7.80
CA GLU A 15 4.15 -23.04 9.03
C GLU A 15 5.58 -23.55 9.24
N THR A 16 6.05 -24.49 8.42
CA THR A 16 7.44 -24.97 8.45
C THR A 16 8.38 -24.04 7.68
N SER A 17 7.85 -23.27 6.73
CA SER A 17 8.60 -22.39 5.83
C SER A 17 8.47 -20.93 6.25
N ARG A 18 9.34 -20.51 7.18
CA ARG A 18 9.35 -19.14 7.72
C ARG A 18 9.99 -18.15 6.74
N ILE A 19 9.32 -17.03 6.51
CA ILE A 19 9.74 -15.96 5.60
C ILE A 19 9.96 -14.67 6.40
N SER A 20 11.08 -13.97 6.13
CA SER A 20 11.35 -12.65 6.68
C SER A 20 11.08 -11.56 5.64
N PHE A 21 10.42 -10.48 6.07
CA PHE A 21 10.12 -9.33 5.24
C PHE A 21 10.19 -8.04 6.06
N LYS A 22 10.18 -6.89 5.40
CA LYS A 22 10.14 -5.58 6.06
C LYS A 22 8.87 -4.83 5.69
N PHE A 23 8.29 -4.16 6.67
CA PHE A 23 7.20 -3.22 6.48
C PHE A 23 7.48 -1.93 7.25
N ASN A 24 7.46 -0.79 6.54
CA ASN A 24 7.84 0.52 7.09
C ASN A 24 9.20 0.50 7.79
N GLY A 25 10.19 -0.18 7.20
CA GLY A 25 11.55 -0.31 7.72
C GLY A 25 11.73 -1.27 8.90
N LYS A 26 10.65 -1.85 9.45
CA LYS A 26 10.68 -2.81 10.54
C LYS A 26 10.60 -4.25 10.03
N ALA A 27 11.45 -5.14 10.55
CA ALA A 27 11.45 -6.55 10.21
C ALA A 27 10.30 -7.31 10.87
N TYR A 28 9.66 -8.17 10.09
CA TYR A 28 8.59 -9.06 10.49
C TYR A 28 8.80 -10.45 9.91
N PHE A 29 7.99 -11.39 10.37
CA PHE A 29 8.02 -12.78 9.90
C PHE A 29 6.62 -13.25 9.56
N GLY A 30 6.53 -14.05 8.52
CA GLY A 30 5.35 -14.80 8.14
C GLY A 30 5.76 -16.19 7.66
N TYR A 31 4.88 -16.87 6.97
CA TYR A 31 5.08 -18.20 6.46
C TYR A 31 4.72 -18.28 4.98
N LYS A 32 5.22 -19.28 4.28
CA LYS A 32 4.88 -19.50 2.88
C LYS A 32 3.36 -19.67 2.72
N GLY A 33 2.78 -18.94 1.78
CA GLY A 33 1.33 -18.86 1.56
C GLY A 33 0.65 -17.70 2.29
N ASP A 34 1.37 -16.96 3.15
CA ASP A 34 0.85 -15.70 3.68
C ASP A 34 0.82 -14.61 2.61
N THR A 35 -0.24 -13.83 2.60
CA THR A 35 -0.21 -12.51 1.99
C THR A 35 0.44 -11.49 2.95
N LEU A 36 0.87 -10.35 2.44
CA LEU A 36 1.39 -9.28 3.29
C LEU A 36 0.36 -8.88 4.36
N ALA A 37 -0.92 -8.82 4.01
CA ALA A 37 -2.00 -8.51 4.94
C ALA A 37 -2.11 -9.53 6.06
N SER A 38 -2.16 -10.83 5.75
CA SER A 38 -2.27 -11.89 6.77
C SER A 38 -1.04 -11.93 7.68
N ALA A 39 0.14 -11.76 7.11
CA ALA A 39 1.39 -11.70 7.87
C ALA A 39 1.45 -10.49 8.80
N LEU A 40 1.00 -9.30 8.37
CA LEU A 40 0.94 -8.10 9.20
C LEU A 40 -0.04 -8.28 10.36
N LEU A 41 -1.25 -8.78 10.11
CA LEU A 41 -2.22 -9.07 11.17
C LEU A 41 -1.69 -10.09 12.18
N ALA A 42 -1.03 -11.16 11.73
CA ALA A 42 -0.42 -12.14 12.60
C ALA A 42 0.67 -11.52 13.52
N ASN A 43 1.30 -10.43 13.09
CA ASN A 43 2.30 -9.68 13.85
C ASN A 43 1.73 -8.47 14.63
N ASP A 44 0.41 -8.40 14.82
CA ASP A 44 -0.27 -7.32 15.55
C ASP A 44 -0.12 -5.93 14.87
N VAL A 45 0.00 -5.91 13.54
CA VAL A 45 0.09 -4.68 12.75
C VAL A 45 -1.27 -4.41 12.10
N HIS A 46 -2.02 -3.49 12.68
CA HIS A 46 -3.37 -3.15 12.25
C HIS A 46 -3.44 -1.86 11.43
N LEU A 47 -2.49 -0.95 11.64
CA LEU A 47 -2.43 0.32 10.92
C LEU A 47 -1.50 0.19 9.72
N VAL A 48 -2.06 0.16 8.51
CA VAL A 48 -1.31 -0.04 7.27
C VAL A 48 -1.32 1.16 6.33
N GLY A 49 -2.21 2.12 6.53
CA GLY A 49 -2.28 3.30 5.69
C GLY A 49 -3.11 4.42 6.28
N ARG A 50 -3.25 5.49 5.50
CA ARG A 50 -4.08 6.66 5.82
C ARG A 50 -5.08 6.92 4.71
N SER A 51 -6.23 7.49 5.04
CA SER A 51 -7.21 7.85 4.03
C SER A 51 -6.73 9.03 3.19
N PHE A 52 -7.15 9.04 1.94
CA PHE A 52 -6.75 10.00 0.93
C PHE A 52 -6.94 11.47 1.36
N LYS A 53 -8.12 11.85 1.83
CA LYS A 53 -8.47 13.25 2.06
C LYS A 53 -8.15 13.72 3.47
N TYR A 54 -8.51 12.94 4.46
CA TYR A 54 -8.44 13.32 5.86
C TYR A 54 -7.33 12.63 6.64
N HIS A 55 -6.54 11.79 5.99
CA HIS A 55 -5.46 11.03 6.62
C HIS A 55 -5.87 10.23 7.87
N ARG A 56 -7.14 9.79 7.89
CA ARG A 56 -7.65 8.95 8.98
C ARG A 56 -6.97 7.59 8.95
N PRO A 57 -6.71 6.98 10.11
CA PRO A 57 -6.12 5.64 10.18
C PRO A 57 -6.90 4.61 9.36
N ARG A 58 -6.19 3.75 8.63
CA ARG A 58 -6.75 2.67 7.83
C ARG A 58 -6.02 1.36 8.12
N GLY A 59 -6.80 0.32 8.34
CA GLY A 59 -6.34 -1.05 8.52
C GLY A 59 -6.76 -1.92 7.34
N ILE A 60 -6.53 -3.22 7.50
CA ILE A 60 -6.99 -4.26 6.58
C ILE A 60 -8.46 -4.53 6.87
N MET A 61 -9.31 -4.47 5.85
CA MET A 61 -10.76 -4.58 5.97
C MET A 61 -11.30 -5.89 5.40
N THR A 62 -10.67 -6.39 4.34
CA THR A 62 -11.10 -7.61 3.64
C THR A 62 -9.93 -8.56 3.43
N SER A 63 -10.15 -9.67 2.73
CA SER A 63 -9.12 -10.70 2.50
C SER A 63 -8.73 -10.87 1.03
N GLY A 64 -9.35 -10.16 0.11
CA GLY A 64 -9.17 -10.35 -1.34
C GLY A 64 -8.96 -9.04 -2.10
N SER A 65 -9.24 -9.09 -3.40
CA SER A 65 -9.08 -7.97 -4.34
C SER A 65 -10.02 -6.80 -4.09
N GLU A 66 -11.04 -6.98 -3.28
CA GLU A 66 -11.98 -5.94 -2.85
C GLU A 66 -11.42 -5.06 -1.72
N GLU A 67 -10.17 -5.29 -1.24
CA GLU A 67 -9.55 -4.50 -0.18
C GLU A 67 -9.35 -3.02 -0.59
N PRO A 68 -10.03 -2.08 0.09
CA PRO A 68 -9.99 -0.68 -0.30
C PRO A 68 -8.91 0.15 0.42
N ASN A 69 -8.33 -0.36 1.51
CA ASN A 69 -7.53 0.45 2.43
C ASN A 69 -6.06 0.04 2.52
N ALA A 70 -5.78 -1.25 2.40
CA ALA A 70 -4.44 -1.81 2.61
C ALA A 70 -3.62 -1.76 1.31
N ILE A 71 -3.42 -0.55 0.80
CA ILE A 71 -2.64 -0.28 -0.41
C ILE A 71 -1.25 0.17 0.00
N VAL A 72 -0.24 -0.51 -0.53
CA VAL A 72 1.16 -0.33 -0.15
C VAL A 72 2.06 -0.10 -1.35
N GLN A 73 3.23 0.45 -1.08
CA GLN A 73 4.35 0.54 -2.00
C GLN A 73 5.27 -0.66 -1.77
N VAL A 74 5.59 -1.40 -2.81
CA VAL A 74 6.65 -2.42 -2.80
C VAL A 74 7.94 -1.79 -3.24
N ASN A 75 9.00 -1.94 -2.45
CA ASN A 75 10.28 -1.24 -2.63
C ASN A 75 11.42 -2.25 -2.88
N ASN A 76 11.35 -2.98 -3.99
CA ASN A 76 12.42 -3.96 -4.30
C ASN A 76 13.73 -3.26 -4.70
N ASN A 77 13.64 -2.33 -5.63
CA ASN A 77 14.72 -1.40 -6.04
C ASN A 77 14.10 -0.27 -6.88
N THR A 78 14.91 0.65 -7.39
CA THR A 78 14.44 1.81 -8.17
C THR A 78 13.75 1.43 -9.49
N ALA A 79 14.11 0.29 -10.08
CA ALA A 79 13.55 -0.22 -11.33
C ALA A 79 12.31 -1.11 -11.10
N LEU A 80 12.27 -1.85 -9.97
CA LEU A 80 11.23 -2.83 -9.65
C LEU A 80 10.33 -2.38 -8.49
N THR A 81 10.21 -1.08 -8.26
CA THR A 81 9.29 -0.55 -7.26
C THR A 81 7.86 -0.53 -7.82
N GLU A 82 6.90 -1.01 -7.04
CA GLU A 82 5.50 -1.11 -7.45
C GLU A 82 4.61 -0.29 -6.51
N PRO A 83 3.96 0.76 -7.01
CA PRO A 83 2.98 1.52 -6.23
C PRO A 83 1.61 0.85 -6.25
N ASN A 84 0.80 1.17 -5.25
CA ASN A 84 -0.62 0.84 -5.18
C ASN A 84 -0.94 -0.67 -5.19
N VAL A 85 -0.04 -1.47 -4.64
CA VAL A 85 -0.24 -2.92 -4.49
C VAL A 85 -1.15 -3.19 -3.30
N ARG A 86 -2.16 -4.05 -3.48
CA ARG A 86 -3.00 -4.48 -2.36
C ARG A 86 -2.25 -5.50 -1.49
N ALA A 87 -2.14 -5.22 -0.21
CA ALA A 87 -1.48 -6.12 0.72
C ALA A 87 -2.17 -7.50 0.83
N THR A 88 -3.43 -7.60 0.47
CA THR A 88 -4.22 -8.84 0.45
C THR A 88 -3.94 -9.73 -0.77
N GLU A 89 -3.35 -9.19 -1.83
CA GLU A 89 -3.00 -9.91 -3.06
C GLU A 89 -1.49 -10.19 -3.16
N LEU A 90 -0.69 -9.48 -2.38
CA LEU A 90 0.78 -9.62 -2.38
C LEU A 90 1.19 -10.78 -1.49
N GLU A 91 1.64 -11.88 -2.07
CA GLU A 91 2.29 -12.97 -1.33
C GLU A 91 3.65 -12.51 -0.78
N ILE A 92 3.97 -12.86 0.46
CA ILE A 92 5.26 -12.52 1.04
C ILE A 92 6.37 -13.43 0.53
N TYR A 93 7.55 -12.87 0.34
CA TYR A 93 8.78 -13.58 -0.01
C TYR A 93 9.97 -13.03 0.78
N HIS A 94 11.06 -13.79 0.81
CA HIS A 94 12.27 -13.37 1.49
C HIS A 94 12.82 -12.07 0.89
N GLY A 95 13.05 -11.09 1.76
CA GLY A 95 13.58 -9.79 1.34
C GLY A 95 12.54 -8.80 0.83
N LEU A 96 11.24 -9.16 0.83
CA LEU A 96 10.18 -8.19 0.51
C LEU A 96 10.30 -6.96 1.41
N GLU A 97 10.34 -5.80 0.80
CA GLU A 97 10.25 -4.51 1.47
C GLU A 97 9.01 -3.77 0.99
N ALA A 98 8.10 -3.50 1.90
CA ALA A 98 6.88 -2.76 1.62
C ALA A 98 6.73 -1.58 2.58
N SER A 99 6.04 -0.54 2.13
CA SER A 99 5.78 0.65 2.94
C SER A 99 4.37 1.17 2.75
N SER A 100 3.86 1.81 3.79
CA SER A 100 2.60 2.54 3.76
C SER A 100 2.70 3.71 2.78
N GLN A 101 1.62 3.96 2.08
CA GLN A 101 1.45 5.15 1.26
C GLN A 101 0.63 6.20 2.01
N ASN A 102 0.52 7.39 1.44
CA ASN A 102 -0.33 8.47 1.94
C ASN A 102 -0.10 8.82 3.43
N CYS A 103 1.16 8.88 3.85
CA CYS A 103 1.53 9.32 5.19
C CYS A 103 2.91 10.00 5.17
N TRP A 104 3.09 11.00 6.02
CA TRP A 104 4.38 11.65 6.20
C TRP A 104 4.49 12.26 7.60
N PRO A 105 5.59 12.05 8.32
CA PRO A 105 6.76 11.21 8.00
C PRO A 105 6.51 9.70 8.17
N SER A 106 5.47 9.27 8.86
CA SER A 106 5.16 7.85 9.06
C SER A 106 3.66 7.60 9.20
N VAL A 107 3.24 6.34 9.07
CA VAL A 107 1.84 5.95 9.23
C VAL A 107 1.33 6.17 10.66
N ASN A 108 2.20 6.06 11.67
CA ASN A 108 1.83 6.29 13.07
C ASN A 108 1.77 7.77 13.43
N PHE A 109 2.68 8.56 12.88
CA PHE A 109 2.70 10.01 13.07
C PHE A 109 2.65 10.68 11.72
N ASP A 110 1.46 11.13 11.34
CA ASP A 110 1.17 11.68 10.01
C ASP A 110 0.69 13.14 10.14
N ILE A 111 1.49 14.06 9.61
CA ILE A 111 1.16 15.49 9.62
C ILE A 111 -0.09 15.79 8.79
N GLY A 112 -0.33 15.00 7.72
CA GLY A 112 -1.55 15.12 6.92
C GLY A 112 -2.84 14.92 7.72
N GLY A 113 -2.76 14.32 8.91
CA GLY A 113 -3.87 14.19 9.85
C GLY A 113 -4.51 15.51 10.29
N ILE A 114 -3.82 16.66 10.11
CA ILE A 114 -4.38 17.99 10.34
C ILE A 114 -5.60 18.27 9.48
N ASN A 115 -5.67 17.65 8.28
CA ASN A 115 -6.82 17.78 7.38
C ASN A 115 -8.13 17.27 8.01
N ASN A 116 -8.05 16.39 9.00
CA ASN A 116 -9.24 15.93 9.71
C ASN A 116 -9.86 17.04 10.56
N PHE A 117 -9.06 17.93 11.14
CA PHE A 117 -9.54 19.09 11.86
C PHE A 117 -10.10 20.16 10.93
N LEU A 118 -9.57 20.25 9.71
CA LEU A 118 -10.05 21.15 8.67
C LEU A 118 -11.25 20.58 7.90
N SER A 119 -11.79 19.44 8.31
CA SER A 119 -12.89 18.78 7.61
C SER A 119 -14.13 19.64 7.36
N PRO A 120 -14.55 20.58 8.24
CA PRO A 120 -15.67 21.47 7.94
C PRO A 120 -15.41 22.44 6.76
N LEU A 121 -14.15 22.78 6.51
CA LEU A 121 -13.73 23.65 5.40
C LEU A 121 -13.52 22.86 4.09
N LEU A 122 -13.50 21.54 4.16
CA LEU A 122 -13.23 20.63 3.04
C LEU A 122 -14.46 19.76 2.71
N PRO A 123 -15.63 20.33 2.39
CA PRO A 123 -16.82 19.55 2.05
C PRO A 123 -16.60 18.73 0.78
N ALA A 124 -17.52 17.81 0.48
CA ALA A 124 -17.48 17.05 -0.77
C ALA A 124 -17.49 18.01 -1.97
N GLY A 125 -16.60 17.78 -2.94
CA GLY A 125 -16.51 18.59 -4.15
C GLY A 125 -15.85 19.98 -3.97
N PHE A 126 -15.25 20.28 -2.81
CA PHE A 126 -14.58 21.58 -2.59
C PHE A 126 -13.55 21.90 -3.66
N TYR A 127 -12.82 20.91 -4.17
CA TYR A 127 -11.75 21.09 -5.15
C TYR A 127 -12.27 21.52 -6.54
N TYR A 128 -13.50 21.22 -6.89
CA TYR A 128 -14.10 21.67 -8.17
C TYR A 128 -14.24 23.18 -8.25
N LYS A 129 -14.38 23.85 -7.10
CA LYS A 129 -14.51 25.31 -7.05
C LYS A 129 -13.21 25.98 -6.63
N THR A 130 -12.46 25.38 -5.72
CA THR A 130 -11.27 25.99 -5.11
C THR A 130 -10.13 26.13 -6.09
N PHE A 131 -9.94 25.18 -7.03
CA PHE A 131 -8.79 25.16 -7.94
C PHE A 131 -9.09 25.72 -9.34
N MET A 132 -10.20 26.41 -9.51
CA MET A 132 -10.55 27.07 -10.76
C MET A 132 -9.91 28.46 -10.93
N TRP A 133 -9.45 29.06 -9.86
CA TRP A 133 -8.86 30.40 -9.88
C TRP A 133 -7.52 30.41 -9.12
N PRO A 134 -6.46 31.09 -9.65
CA PRO A 134 -6.41 31.79 -10.93
C PRO A 134 -6.46 30.84 -12.14
N ALA A 135 -6.99 31.33 -13.25
CA ALA A 135 -6.97 30.58 -14.51
C ALA A 135 -5.52 30.18 -14.88
N ASN A 136 -5.31 29.00 -15.45
CA ASN A 136 -4.00 28.44 -15.82
C ASN A 136 -3.10 27.98 -14.66
N PHE A 137 -3.60 27.94 -13.42
CA PHE A 137 -2.83 27.43 -12.29
C PHE A 137 -3.05 25.91 -12.04
N TRP A 138 -3.89 25.27 -12.86
CA TRP A 138 -4.26 23.87 -12.66
C TRP A 138 -3.06 22.93 -12.54
N GLU A 139 -2.05 23.05 -13.38
CA GLU A 139 -0.86 22.19 -13.33
C GLU A 139 -0.14 22.24 -11.97
N LYS A 140 -0.07 23.42 -11.37
CA LYS A 140 0.54 23.60 -10.05
C LYS A 140 -0.33 22.99 -8.94
N TYR A 141 -1.65 23.18 -9.03
CA TYR A 141 -2.58 22.54 -8.09
C TYR A 141 -2.56 21.04 -8.21
N GLU A 142 -2.57 20.52 -9.43
CA GLU A 142 -2.52 19.09 -9.72
C GLU A 142 -1.25 18.47 -9.15
N TYR A 143 -0.10 19.11 -9.32
CA TYR A 143 1.16 18.66 -8.73
C TYR A 143 1.06 18.50 -7.20
N VAL A 144 0.54 19.52 -6.51
CA VAL A 144 0.36 19.48 -5.05
C VAL A 144 -0.64 18.41 -4.63
N ILE A 145 -1.76 18.32 -5.33
CA ILE A 145 -2.82 17.34 -5.05
C ILE A 145 -2.29 15.92 -5.24
N ARG A 146 -1.58 15.65 -6.33
CA ARG A 146 -1.00 14.33 -6.62
C ARG A 146 -0.03 13.90 -5.54
N HIS A 147 0.86 14.80 -5.11
CA HIS A 147 1.81 14.51 -4.04
C HIS A 147 1.13 14.30 -2.68
N SER A 148 0.07 15.05 -2.41
CA SER A 148 -0.72 14.92 -1.18
C SER A 148 -1.60 13.66 -1.18
N ALA A 149 -1.92 13.14 -2.35
CA ALA A 149 -2.77 11.97 -2.51
C ALA A 149 -2.10 10.65 -2.09
N GLY A 150 -0.76 10.62 -2.02
CA GLY A 150 -0.02 9.42 -1.61
C GLY A 150 -0.23 8.21 -2.52
N LEU A 151 -0.28 8.45 -3.84
CA LEU A 151 -0.51 7.40 -4.85
C LEU A 151 0.71 6.49 -5.10
N GLY A 152 1.71 6.55 -4.23
CA GLY A 152 2.95 5.81 -4.40
C GLY A 152 3.88 6.43 -5.45
N LYS A 153 5.01 5.78 -5.68
CA LYS A 153 6.04 6.23 -6.62
C LYS A 153 6.26 5.16 -7.68
N SER A 154 6.11 5.54 -8.93
CA SER A 154 6.46 4.67 -10.06
C SER A 154 7.97 4.46 -10.17
N PRO A 155 8.43 3.38 -10.82
CA PRO A 155 9.83 3.18 -11.15
C PRO A 155 10.41 4.36 -11.92
N THR A 156 11.66 4.70 -11.66
CA THR A 156 12.38 5.77 -12.36
C THR A 156 13.42 5.24 -13.33
N GLU A 157 13.73 3.95 -13.26
CA GLU A 157 14.68 3.26 -14.13
C GLU A 157 13.95 2.22 -14.98
N PRO A 158 14.46 1.87 -16.16
CA PRO A 158 13.90 0.80 -16.99
C PRO A 158 13.90 -0.53 -16.23
N ASP A 159 12.84 -1.31 -16.45
CA ASP A 159 12.75 -2.67 -15.92
C ASP A 159 13.88 -3.54 -16.52
N PRO A 160 14.74 -4.15 -15.69
CA PRO A 160 15.82 -5.02 -16.15
C PRO A 160 15.33 -6.42 -16.53
N ASP A 161 14.08 -6.78 -16.21
CA ASP A 161 13.55 -8.10 -16.47
C ASP A 161 13.33 -8.33 -17.97
N ILE A 162 13.60 -9.54 -18.41
CA ILE A 162 13.38 -9.98 -19.78
C ILE A 162 12.14 -10.85 -19.81
N TYR A 163 11.14 -10.42 -20.56
CA TYR A 163 9.86 -11.12 -20.68
C TYR A 163 9.80 -11.94 -21.98
N ASP A 164 9.42 -13.21 -21.84
CA ASP A 164 9.14 -14.08 -22.97
C ASP A 164 7.78 -13.74 -23.61
N HIS A 165 7.77 -13.49 -24.90
CA HIS A 165 6.54 -13.39 -25.69
C HIS A 165 6.21 -14.74 -26.30
N LYS A 166 5.13 -15.38 -25.84
CA LYS A 166 4.70 -16.70 -26.34
C LYS A 166 3.28 -16.63 -26.88
N TYR A 167 3.08 -17.22 -28.05
CA TYR A 167 1.73 -17.48 -28.57
C TYR A 167 1.31 -18.86 -28.08
N ILE A 168 0.23 -18.90 -27.33
CA ILE A 168 -0.33 -20.17 -26.83
C ILE A 168 -1.65 -20.41 -27.52
N HIS A 169 -1.80 -21.60 -28.10
CA HIS A 169 -3.07 -22.05 -28.65
C HIS A 169 -3.80 -22.86 -27.57
N CYS A 170 -5.06 -22.50 -27.29
CA CYS A 170 -5.92 -23.22 -26.35
C CYS A 170 -7.36 -23.21 -26.85
N ASP A 171 -8.12 -24.24 -26.53
CA ASP A 171 -9.54 -24.36 -26.91
C ASP A 171 -10.44 -23.48 -26.01
N VAL A 172 -9.99 -23.19 -24.81
CA VAL A 172 -10.67 -22.31 -23.83
C VAL A 172 -9.63 -21.42 -23.16
N LEU A 173 -9.93 -20.14 -23.04
CA LEU A 173 -9.10 -19.16 -22.38
C LEU A 173 -9.81 -18.69 -21.10
#